data_053f6e925e58c306a8b3f90b26d56d77
#
_entry.id   053f6e925e58c306a8b3f90b26d56d77
#
_cell.length_a   1.000
_cell.length_b   1.000
_cell.length_c   1.000
_cell.angle_alpha   90.00
_cell.angle_beta   90.00
_cell.angle_gamma   90.00
#
_symmetry.space_group_name_H-M   'P 1'
#
loop_
_entity.id
_entity.type
_entity.pdbx_description
1 polymer ?
#
loop_
_entity_poly.entity_id
_entity_poly.type
_entity_poly.pdbx_seq_one_letter_code
_entity_poly.pdbx_strand_id
1 'polypeptide(L)'
;MKKKVAIIGSGIAGLTLANLFKKFSDFNVLVYEKEKILSLNEGYGIQLANNSISILNKIGFLNLDINEFFNPSKINFYSSNNKKICDLNLSNFNTEKVKYTTLKRSTLIEFLRGNLFANNIVFGKEVKRISKNKDKLLINFKDNTNDMVDYIIVSDGIFSSTKSIVENNYNAPSYRGSIAIRTILKSSLEHNYDKNNISLIMLKNAHIVIYPINKKNELNL
;
A
#
# COMPACT_ATOMS: atom_id res chain seq x y z
N MET A 1 9.97 -25.11 18.37
CA MET A 1 10.64 -23.84 17.98
C MET A 1 9.73 -23.06 17.04
N LYS A 2 9.67 -21.73 17.15
CA LYS A 2 8.91 -20.91 16.21
C LYS A 2 9.56 -20.95 14.81
N LYS A 3 8.73 -21.01 13.77
CA LYS A 3 9.19 -20.90 12.39
C LYS A 3 9.58 -19.47 12.07
N LYS A 4 10.75 -19.25 11.45
CA LYS A 4 11.24 -17.93 11.08
C LYS A 4 10.78 -17.58 9.66
N VAL A 5 10.10 -16.45 9.51
CA VAL A 5 9.58 -15.95 8.23
C VAL A 5 10.28 -14.64 7.89
N ALA A 6 10.91 -14.59 6.73
CA ALA A 6 11.43 -13.35 6.14
C ALA A 6 10.41 -12.79 5.14
N ILE A 7 10.01 -11.55 5.33
CA ILE A 7 9.23 -10.78 4.37
C ILE A 7 10.17 -9.77 3.72
N ILE A 8 10.32 -9.81 2.40
CA ILE A 8 11.20 -8.91 1.66
C ILE A 8 10.38 -7.75 1.12
N GLY A 9 10.68 -6.54 1.61
CA GLY A 9 10.00 -5.30 1.28
C GLY A 9 9.05 -4.81 2.37
N SER A 10 9.23 -3.56 2.83
CA SER A 10 8.41 -2.87 3.82
C SER A 10 7.33 -1.96 3.20
N GLY A 11 6.84 -2.32 2.02
CA GLY A 11 5.67 -1.70 1.41
C GLY A 11 4.35 -2.10 2.08
N ILE A 12 3.22 -1.61 1.57
CA ILE A 12 1.88 -1.88 2.12
C ILE A 12 1.64 -3.40 2.26
N ALA A 13 1.98 -4.19 1.23
CA ALA A 13 1.77 -5.63 1.24
C ALA A 13 2.59 -6.33 2.34
N GLY A 14 3.90 -6.05 2.42
CA GLY A 14 4.79 -6.67 3.41
C GLY A 14 4.43 -6.28 4.84
N LEU A 15 4.18 -4.99 5.09
CA LEU A 15 3.77 -4.53 6.41
C LEU A 15 2.40 -5.07 6.83
N THR A 16 1.43 -5.16 5.91
CA THR A 16 0.11 -5.76 6.22
C THR A 16 0.27 -7.23 6.61
N LEU A 17 1.05 -7.97 5.84
CA LEU A 17 1.29 -9.39 6.10
C LEU A 17 2.02 -9.60 7.43
N ALA A 18 3.05 -8.80 7.73
CA ALA A 18 3.77 -8.85 9.00
C ALA A 18 2.82 -8.63 10.19
N ASN A 19 1.90 -7.67 10.08
CA ASN A 19 0.87 -7.43 11.10
C ASN A 19 -0.10 -8.60 11.26
N LEU A 20 -0.51 -9.24 10.18
CA LEU A 20 -1.37 -10.42 10.23
C LEU A 20 -0.68 -11.60 10.93
N PHE A 21 0.60 -11.80 10.66
CA PHE A 21 1.41 -12.86 11.29
C PHE A 21 1.54 -12.70 12.80
N LYS A 22 1.44 -11.48 13.36
CA LYS A 22 1.45 -11.26 14.82
C LYS A 22 0.38 -12.05 15.58
N LYS A 23 -0.68 -12.46 14.90
CA LYS A 23 -1.75 -13.28 15.49
C LYS A 23 -1.38 -14.75 15.67
N PHE A 24 -0.27 -15.18 15.08
CA PHE A 24 0.16 -16.57 15.12
C PHE A 24 1.44 -16.69 15.94
N SER A 25 1.34 -17.34 17.10
CA SER A 25 2.44 -17.51 18.05
C SER A 25 3.60 -18.37 17.49
N ASP A 26 3.32 -19.20 16.48
CA ASP A 26 4.25 -20.18 15.93
C ASP A 26 5.27 -19.57 14.95
N PHE A 27 5.10 -18.29 14.62
CA PHE A 27 5.97 -17.59 13.70
C PHE A 27 6.78 -16.49 14.38
N ASN A 28 8.04 -16.36 13.96
CA ASN A 28 8.89 -15.22 14.21
C ASN A 28 9.12 -14.51 12.86
N VAL A 29 8.58 -13.31 12.72
CA VAL A 29 8.53 -12.58 11.44
C VAL A 29 9.46 -11.39 11.46
N LEU A 30 10.32 -11.30 10.45
CA LEU A 30 11.17 -10.14 10.16
C LEU A 30 10.86 -9.60 8.76
N VAL A 31 10.78 -8.29 8.64
CA VAL A 31 10.66 -7.58 7.38
C VAL A 31 12.02 -7.01 7.02
N TYR A 32 12.56 -7.34 5.86
CA TYR A 32 13.81 -6.80 5.34
C TYR A 32 13.52 -5.74 4.30
N GLU A 33 14.06 -4.55 4.50
CA GLU A 33 13.90 -3.40 3.61
C GLU A 33 15.26 -2.97 3.05
N LYS A 34 15.34 -2.78 1.73
CA LYS A 34 16.60 -2.36 1.07
C LYS A 34 16.99 -0.93 1.40
N GLU A 35 16.01 -0.05 1.56
CA GLU A 35 16.24 1.34 1.91
C GLU A 35 16.74 1.45 3.36
N LYS A 36 17.58 2.45 3.65
CA LYS A 36 18.09 2.70 4.99
C LYS A 36 17.04 3.31 5.93
N ILE A 37 16.08 3.99 5.37
CA ILE A 37 14.96 4.63 6.06
C ILE A 37 13.68 4.44 5.25
N LEU A 38 12.54 4.41 5.92
CA LEU A 38 11.25 4.39 5.24
C LEU A 38 10.95 5.78 4.68
N SER A 39 10.83 5.89 3.36
CA SER A 39 10.39 7.14 2.74
C SER A 39 8.87 7.29 2.91
N LEU A 40 8.47 8.32 3.67
CA LEU A 40 7.07 8.75 3.82
C LEU A 40 6.74 9.93 2.91
N ASN A 41 7.72 10.44 2.16
CA ASN A 41 7.61 11.67 1.37
C ASN A 41 6.72 11.52 0.10
N GLU A 42 6.35 10.32 -0.28
CA GLU A 42 5.39 10.07 -1.35
C GLU A 42 3.97 10.36 -0.86
N GLY A 43 3.64 11.65 -0.76
CA GLY A 43 2.42 12.16 -0.15
C GLY A 43 1.17 12.08 -1.02
N TYR A 44 1.04 11.11 -1.93
CA TYR A 44 -0.18 10.97 -2.73
C TYR A 44 -1.26 10.14 -2.02
N GLY A 45 -2.51 10.35 -2.48
CA GLY A 45 -3.66 9.60 -1.99
C GLY A 45 -3.74 8.19 -2.57
N ILE A 46 -4.38 7.32 -1.82
CA ILE A 46 -4.78 5.98 -2.28
C ILE A 46 -6.25 5.74 -1.97
N GLN A 47 -6.83 4.80 -2.70
CA GLN A 47 -8.20 4.36 -2.55
C GLN A 47 -8.20 2.89 -2.15
N LEU A 48 -8.93 2.57 -1.08
CA LEU A 48 -9.04 1.23 -0.52
C LEU A 48 -10.49 0.74 -0.63
N ALA A 49 -10.68 -0.28 -1.44
CA ALA A 49 -11.98 -0.94 -1.55
C ALA A 49 -12.28 -1.82 -0.31
N ASN A 50 -13.51 -2.23 -0.17
CA ASN A 50 -14.04 -2.93 0.99
C ASN A 50 -13.29 -4.22 1.34
N ASN A 51 -12.80 -4.96 0.35
CA ASN A 51 -11.97 -6.14 0.55
C ASN A 51 -10.67 -5.81 1.30
N SER A 52 -10.00 -4.70 0.93
CA SER A 52 -8.78 -4.22 1.61
C SER A 52 -9.09 -3.76 3.04
N ILE A 53 -10.16 -3.00 3.23
CA ILE A 53 -10.59 -2.53 4.56
C ILE A 53 -10.94 -3.71 5.48
N SER A 54 -11.60 -4.74 4.96
CA SER A 54 -11.90 -5.96 5.72
C SER A 54 -10.63 -6.63 6.26
N ILE A 55 -9.54 -6.64 5.49
CA ILE A 55 -8.25 -7.18 5.92
C ILE A 55 -7.59 -6.25 6.95
N LEU A 56 -7.57 -4.95 6.68
CA LEU A 56 -6.94 -3.95 7.55
C LEU A 56 -7.65 -3.85 8.91
N ASN A 57 -8.96 -4.03 8.96
CA ASN A 57 -9.72 -4.08 10.21
C ASN A 57 -9.27 -5.23 11.12
N LYS A 58 -8.81 -6.34 10.56
CA LYS A 58 -8.23 -7.44 11.34
C LYS A 58 -6.97 -7.04 12.11
N ILE A 59 -6.31 -5.98 11.70
CA ILE A 59 -5.08 -5.45 12.32
C ILE A 59 -5.27 -4.10 12.98
N GLY A 60 -6.52 -3.70 13.24
CA GLY A 60 -6.85 -2.52 14.05
C GLY A 60 -7.08 -1.24 13.27
N PHE A 61 -7.35 -1.28 11.97
CA PHE A 61 -7.56 -0.08 11.13
C PHE A 61 -8.75 0.78 11.60
N LEU A 62 -9.74 0.18 12.26
CA LEU A 62 -10.85 0.92 12.89
C LEU A 62 -10.41 1.93 13.97
N ASN A 63 -9.20 1.77 14.51
CA ASN A 63 -8.64 2.67 15.53
C ASN A 63 -7.84 3.85 14.92
N LEU A 64 -7.72 3.91 13.58
CA LEU A 64 -7.10 5.06 12.92
C LEU A 64 -7.93 6.31 13.18
N ASP A 65 -7.25 7.45 13.43
CA ASP A 65 -7.93 8.73 13.63
C ASP A 65 -8.84 9.04 12.45
N ILE A 66 -10.12 9.28 12.74
CA ILE A 66 -11.16 9.58 11.75
C ILE A 66 -10.85 10.82 10.90
N ASN A 67 -9.96 11.69 11.35
CA ASN A 67 -9.53 12.87 10.62
C ASN A 67 -8.48 12.56 9.53
N GLU A 68 -7.85 11.38 9.58
CA GLU A 68 -6.77 10.98 8.67
C GLU A 68 -7.25 10.25 7.42
N PHE A 69 -8.55 10.00 7.29
CA PHE A 69 -9.14 9.34 6.14
C PHE A 69 -10.51 9.92 5.78
N PHE A 70 -11.00 9.54 4.62
CA PHE A 70 -12.35 9.89 4.15
C PHE A 70 -13.08 8.66 3.63
N ASN A 71 -14.42 8.66 3.73
CA ASN A 71 -15.29 7.61 3.18
C ASN A 71 -16.21 8.23 2.13
N PRO A 72 -15.83 8.28 0.86
CA PRO A 72 -16.70 8.79 -0.20
C PRO A 72 -17.91 7.87 -0.39
N SER A 73 -19.06 8.46 -0.66
CA SER A 73 -20.29 7.69 -0.92
C SER A 73 -20.48 7.33 -2.39
N LYS A 74 -19.79 8.05 -3.30
CA LYS A 74 -19.94 7.88 -4.75
C LYS A 74 -18.63 8.06 -5.50
N ILE A 75 -18.57 7.45 -6.68
CA ILE A 75 -17.65 7.80 -7.75
C ILE A 75 -18.47 8.45 -8.85
N ASN A 76 -18.26 9.74 -9.11
CA ASN A 76 -18.92 10.48 -10.17
C ASN A 76 -18.04 10.46 -11.43
N PHE A 77 -18.63 10.15 -12.56
CA PHE A 77 -17.97 10.16 -13.86
C PHE A 77 -18.41 11.36 -14.67
N TYR A 78 -17.45 12.10 -15.20
CA TYR A 78 -17.69 13.31 -16.00
C TYR A 78 -17.02 13.19 -17.37
N SER A 79 -17.61 13.82 -18.37
CA SER A 79 -17.00 14.03 -19.68
C SER A 79 -15.95 15.15 -19.64
N SER A 80 -15.18 15.30 -20.72
CA SER A 80 -14.22 16.40 -20.90
C SER A 80 -14.86 17.80 -20.77
N ASN A 81 -16.14 17.93 -21.06
CA ASN A 81 -16.91 19.17 -20.93
C ASN A 81 -17.56 19.33 -19.55
N ASN A 82 -17.09 18.61 -18.56
CA ASN A 82 -17.59 18.62 -17.18
C ASN A 82 -19.07 18.24 -17.03
N LYS A 83 -19.65 17.56 -18.03
CA LYS A 83 -21.01 17.03 -17.96
C LYS A 83 -20.98 15.68 -17.24
N LYS A 84 -21.81 15.51 -16.20
CA LYS A 84 -21.95 14.24 -15.51
C LYS A 84 -22.50 13.17 -16.45
N ILE A 85 -21.82 12.03 -16.53
CA ILE A 85 -22.20 10.86 -17.35
C ILE A 85 -23.03 9.89 -16.50
N CYS A 86 -22.47 9.46 -15.37
CA CYS A 86 -23.09 8.53 -14.43
C CYS A 86 -22.45 8.64 -13.05
N ASP A 87 -22.91 7.87 -12.10
CA ASP A 87 -22.21 7.62 -10.83
C ASP A 87 -22.28 6.15 -10.42
N LEU A 88 -21.32 5.75 -9.60
CA LEU A 88 -21.32 4.48 -8.88
C LEU A 88 -21.56 4.77 -7.41
N ASN A 89 -22.67 4.25 -6.88
CA ASN A 89 -22.99 4.39 -5.46
C ASN A 89 -22.20 3.37 -4.64
N LEU A 90 -21.21 3.85 -3.88
CA LEU A 90 -20.36 3.02 -3.02
C LEU A 90 -21.09 2.55 -1.78
N SER A 91 -22.17 3.24 -1.36
CA SER A 91 -22.96 2.85 -0.18
C SER A 91 -23.59 1.46 -0.33
N ASN A 92 -23.85 1.02 -1.57
CA ASN A 92 -24.36 -0.32 -1.85
C ASN A 92 -23.40 -1.46 -1.46
N PHE A 93 -22.12 -1.15 -1.33
CA PHE A 93 -21.06 -2.11 -0.99
C PHE A 93 -20.55 -1.92 0.44
N ASN A 94 -20.89 -0.81 1.09
CA ASN A 94 -20.44 -0.47 2.43
C ASN A 94 -21.28 -1.18 3.49
N THR A 95 -20.62 -1.54 4.58
CA THR A 95 -21.26 -1.95 5.84
C THR A 95 -20.89 -0.95 6.93
N GLU A 96 -21.43 -1.12 8.14
CA GLU A 96 -21.10 -0.26 9.27
C GLU A 96 -19.57 -0.15 9.51
N LYS A 97 -18.85 -1.28 9.45
CA LYS A 97 -17.41 -1.39 9.78
C LYS A 97 -16.49 -1.48 8.57
N VAL A 98 -17.04 -1.68 7.37
CA VAL A 98 -16.24 -1.85 6.15
C VAL A 98 -16.74 -0.88 5.11
N LYS A 99 -16.04 0.24 4.93
CA LYS A 99 -16.41 1.30 3.99
C LYS A 99 -15.28 1.54 3.01
N TYR A 100 -15.64 1.83 1.77
CA TYR A 100 -14.67 2.36 0.81
C TYR A 100 -13.96 3.57 1.42
N THR A 101 -12.64 3.57 1.42
CA THR A 101 -11.85 4.55 2.18
C THR A 101 -10.75 5.14 1.30
N THR A 102 -10.58 6.43 1.39
CA THR A 102 -9.49 7.17 0.77
C THR A 102 -8.62 7.82 1.84
N LEU A 103 -7.31 7.80 1.67
CA LEU A 103 -6.37 8.39 2.62
C LEU A 103 -5.00 8.64 1.97
N LYS A 104 -4.09 9.30 2.67
CA LYS A 104 -2.69 9.39 2.24
C LYS A 104 -2.02 8.01 2.31
N ARG A 105 -1.19 7.69 1.33
CA ARG A 105 -0.37 6.46 1.36
C ARG A 105 0.57 6.45 2.57
N SER A 106 1.16 7.60 2.91
CA SER A 106 2.01 7.74 4.10
C SER A 106 1.28 7.38 5.39
N THR A 107 0.05 7.88 5.58
CA THR A 107 -0.80 7.56 6.75
C THR A 107 -1.03 6.04 6.88
N LEU A 108 -1.31 5.36 5.78
CA LEU A 108 -1.46 3.89 5.83
C LEU A 108 -0.17 3.19 6.23
N ILE A 109 0.97 3.62 5.67
CA ILE A 109 2.28 3.03 5.99
C ILE A 109 2.65 3.30 7.46
N GLU A 110 2.43 4.51 7.96
CA GLU A 110 2.65 4.85 9.36
C GLU A 110 1.79 4.00 10.30
N PHE A 111 0.51 3.83 10.01
CA PHE A 111 -0.38 2.93 10.73
C PHE A 111 0.16 1.49 10.76
N LEU A 112 0.52 0.96 9.60
CA LEU A 112 1.01 -0.42 9.47
C LEU A 112 2.34 -0.61 10.21
N ARG A 113 3.25 0.36 10.13
CA ARG A 113 4.53 0.36 10.82
C ARG A 113 4.35 0.51 12.33
N GLY A 114 3.51 1.43 12.77
CA GLY A 114 3.25 1.70 14.19
C GLY A 114 2.69 0.50 14.95
N ASN A 115 2.05 -0.41 14.24
CA ASN A 115 1.55 -1.66 14.80
C ASN A 115 2.62 -2.75 14.96
N LEU A 116 3.83 -2.58 14.41
CA LEU A 116 4.95 -3.52 14.54
C LEU A 116 5.94 -3.04 15.61
N PHE A 117 6.65 -3.98 16.23
CA PHE A 117 7.79 -3.61 17.07
C PHE A 117 8.94 -3.11 16.18
N ALA A 118 9.74 -2.16 16.68
CA ALA A 118 10.82 -1.54 15.92
C ALA A 118 11.83 -2.58 15.36
N ASN A 119 12.08 -3.64 16.10
CA ASN A 119 12.99 -4.72 15.72
C ASN A 119 12.41 -5.73 14.70
N ASN A 120 11.13 -5.62 14.34
CA ASN A 120 10.53 -6.46 13.29
C ASN A 120 10.90 -5.99 11.88
N ILE A 121 11.41 -4.75 11.71
CA ILE A 121 11.81 -4.21 10.42
C ILE A 121 13.32 -3.96 10.45
N VAL A 122 14.03 -4.57 9.52
CA VAL A 122 15.49 -4.46 9.39
C VAL A 122 15.79 -3.73 8.08
N PHE A 123 16.28 -2.50 8.20
CA PHE A 123 16.59 -1.60 7.09
C PHE A 123 17.99 -1.85 6.52
N GLY A 124 18.24 -1.37 5.29
CA GLY A 124 19.51 -1.52 4.58
C GLY A 124 19.79 -2.95 4.13
N LYS A 125 18.77 -3.80 4.01
CA LYS A 125 18.89 -5.23 3.69
C LYS A 125 18.38 -5.52 2.28
N GLU A 126 19.23 -5.25 1.30
CA GLU A 126 18.96 -5.64 -0.09
C GLU A 126 19.43 -7.09 -0.32
N VAL A 127 18.51 -7.92 -0.84
CA VAL A 127 18.78 -9.34 -1.13
C VAL A 127 19.76 -9.45 -2.30
N LYS A 128 20.85 -10.19 -2.10
CA LYS A 128 21.86 -10.51 -3.10
C LYS A 128 21.65 -11.90 -3.69
N ARG A 129 21.33 -12.87 -2.84
CA ARG A 129 21.18 -14.28 -3.21
C ARG A 129 20.31 -15.00 -2.19
N ILE A 130 19.54 -15.96 -2.68
CA ILE A 130 18.81 -16.94 -1.86
C ILE A 130 19.27 -18.33 -2.28
N SER A 131 19.57 -19.18 -1.30
CA SER A 131 19.98 -20.57 -1.55
C SER A 131 19.34 -21.51 -0.53
N LYS A 132 19.12 -22.75 -0.92
CA LYS A 132 18.66 -23.80 -0.01
C LYS A 132 19.84 -24.29 0.82
N ASN A 133 19.64 -24.41 2.13
CA ASN A 133 20.61 -24.97 3.07
C ASN A 133 19.88 -25.98 3.97
N LYS A 134 20.00 -27.27 3.63
CA LYS A 134 19.23 -28.35 4.25
C LYS A 134 17.72 -28.05 4.15
N ASP A 135 17.04 -27.96 5.29
CA ASP A 135 15.59 -27.71 5.40
C ASP A 135 15.25 -26.20 5.52
N LYS A 136 16.26 -25.33 5.41
CA LYS A 136 16.09 -23.88 5.52
C LYS A 136 16.54 -23.14 4.28
N LEU A 137 16.20 -21.86 4.23
CA LEU A 137 16.64 -20.93 3.19
C LEU A 137 17.66 -19.96 3.77
N LEU A 138 18.79 -19.81 3.09
CA LEU A 138 19.83 -18.85 3.41
C LEU A 138 19.67 -17.62 2.52
N ILE A 139 19.46 -16.47 3.15
CA ILE A 139 19.40 -15.17 2.48
C ILE A 139 20.76 -14.50 2.67
N ASN A 140 21.43 -14.12 1.60
CA ASN A 140 22.62 -13.29 1.63
C ASN A 140 22.23 -11.88 1.17
N PHE A 141 22.62 -10.87 1.94
CA PHE A 141 22.37 -9.46 1.63
C PHE A 141 23.60 -8.81 0.99
N LYS A 142 23.41 -7.68 0.30
CA LYS A 142 24.50 -6.93 -0.34
C LYS A 142 25.51 -6.34 0.64
N ASP A 143 25.13 -6.13 1.88
CA ASP A 143 26.00 -5.68 2.98
C ASP A 143 26.89 -6.80 3.56
N ASN A 144 26.95 -7.97 2.90
CA ASN A 144 27.68 -9.17 3.28
C ASN A 144 27.17 -9.87 4.55
N THR A 145 26.06 -9.44 5.12
CA THR A 145 25.37 -10.20 6.17
C THR A 145 24.48 -11.30 5.57
N ASN A 146 24.06 -12.22 6.40
CA ASN A 146 23.14 -13.28 6.01
C ASN A 146 22.14 -13.61 7.11
N ASP A 147 21.07 -14.30 6.74
CA ASP A 147 20.10 -14.83 7.67
C ASP A 147 19.54 -16.17 7.19
N MET A 148 19.23 -17.05 8.14
CA MET A 148 18.68 -18.37 7.88
C MET A 148 17.21 -18.42 8.35
N VAL A 149 16.31 -18.77 7.43
CA VAL A 149 14.87 -18.71 7.66
C VAL A 149 14.16 -19.97 7.17
N ASP A 150 12.96 -20.22 7.69
CA ASP A 150 12.12 -21.34 7.24
C ASP A 150 11.32 -20.95 5.98
N TYR A 151 10.87 -19.70 5.88
CA TYR A 151 10.07 -19.19 4.75
C TYR A 151 10.53 -17.81 4.32
N ILE A 152 10.42 -17.55 3.01
CA ILE A 152 10.63 -16.23 2.42
C ILE A 152 9.37 -15.85 1.66
N ILE A 153 8.89 -14.62 1.88
CA ILE A 153 7.76 -14.02 1.16
C ILE A 153 8.26 -12.76 0.49
N VAL A 154 8.20 -12.74 -0.84
CA VAL A 154 8.68 -11.63 -1.65
C VAL A 154 7.55 -10.63 -1.86
N SER A 155 7.73 -9.40 -1.36
CA SER A 155 6.77 -8.29 -1.43
C SER A 155 7.46 -6.95 -1.71
N ASP A 156 8.60 -6.96 -2.41
CA ASP A 156 9.44 -5.82 -2.73
C ASP A 156 9.01 -5.03 -3.99
N GLY A 157 7.75 -5.22 -4.41
CA GLY A 157 7.06 -4.39 -5.37
C GLY A 157 7.26 -4.79 -6.83
N ILE A 158 6.78 -3.91 -7.74
CA ILE A 158 6.77 -4.19 -9.19
C ILE A 158 8.19 -4.29 -9.78
N PHE A 159 9.14 -3.53 -9.24
CA PHE A 159 10.55 -3.57 -9.64
C PHE A 159 11.38 -4.50 -8.74
N SER A 160 10.77 -5.60 -8.30
CA SER A 160 11.39 -6.58 -7.44
C SER A 160 12.67 -7.15 -8.03
N SER A 161 13.80 -6.93 -7.36
CA SER A 161 15.05 -7.61 -7.67
C SER A 161 15.07 -9.04 -7.11
N THR A 162 14.36 -9.27 -6.00
CA THR A 162 14.29 -10.60 -5.36
C THR A 162 13.53 -11.60 -6.20
N LYS A 163 12.49 -11.15 -6.92
CA LYS A 163 11.71 -12.01 -7.80
C LYS A 163 12.58 -12.66 -8.88
N SER A 164 13.50 -11.91 -9.48
CA SER A 164 14.44 -12.44 -10.48
C SER A 164 15.43 -13.48 -9.92
N ILE A 165 15.63 -13.49 -8.60
CA ILE A 165 16.50 -14.48 -7.91
C ILE A 165 15.76 -15.80 -7.67
N VAL A 166 14.43 -15.76 -7.47
CA VAL A 166 13.62 -16.94 -7.11
C VAL A 166 12.87 -17.55 -8.29
N GLU A 167 12.61 -16.79 -9.35
CA GLU A 167 11.90 -17.25 -10.53
C GLU A 167 12.86 -17.45 -11.72
N ASN A 168 12.92 -18.68 -12.25
CA ASN A 168 13.77 -18.99 -13.40
C ASN A 168 13.37 -18.25 -14.68
N ASN A 169 12.08 -17.89 -14.83
CA ASN A 169 11.51 -17.22 -16.01
C ASN A 169 10.94 -15.83 -15.62
N TYR A 170 11.73 -15.01 -14.93
CA TYR A 170 11.30 -13.67 -14.54
C TYR A 170 11.19 -12.75 -15.78
N ASN A 171 10.00 -12.20 -15.97
CA ASN A 171 9.75 -11.14 -16.94
C ASN A 171 9.79 -9.78 -16.21
N ALA A 172 10.76 -8.94 -16.57
CA ALA A 172 10.85 -7.59 -16.04
C ALA A 172 9.63 -6.75 -16.46
N PRO A 173 9.17 -5.83 -15.61
CA PRO A 173 8.10 -4.90 -15.98
C PRO A 173 8.47 -4.08 -17.20
N SER A 174 7.54 -3.93 -18.15
CA SER A 174 7.72 -3.12 -19.35
C SER A 174 6.87 -1.85 -19.28
N TYR A 175 7.46 -0.73 -19.73
CA TYR A 175 6.73 0.53 -19.84
C TYR A 175 5.65 0.44 -20.92
N ARG A 176 4.42 0.82 -20.58
CA ARG A 176 3.23 0.73 -21.47
C ARG A 176 2.85 2.07 -22.12
N GLY A 177 3.71 3.08 -22.06
CA GLY A 177 3.45 4.38 -22.68
C GLY A 177 2.54 5.31 -21.89
N SER A 178 2.24 4.98 -20.62
CA SER A 178 1.38 5.80 -19.77
C SER A 178 2.11 6.26 -18.49
N ILE A 179 1.87 7.50 -18.08
CA ILE A 179 2.39 8.06 -16.84
C ILE A 179 1.24 8.50 -15.93
N ALA A 180 1.44 8.47 -14.64
CA ALA A 180 0.54 9.04 -13.65
C ALA A 180 1.24 10.22 -12.96
N ILE A 181 0.62 11.39 -13.02
CA ILE A 181 1.05 12.59 -12.28
C ILE A 181 0.11 12.70 -11.08
N ARG A 182 0.68 12.89 -9.89
CA ARG A 182 -0.11 12.96 -8.66
C ARG A 182 0.31 14.15 -7.82
N THR A 183 -0.66 14.79 -7.20
CA THR A 183 -0.43 15.89 -6.25
C THR A 183 -1.50 15.94 -5.18
N ILE A 184 -1.22 16.68 -4.10
CA ILE A 184 -2.20 16.98 -3.06
C ILE A 184 -2.54 18.46 -3.17
N LEU A 185 -3.82 18.76 -3.24
CA LEU A 185 -4.38 20.10 -3.24
C LEU A 185 -4.97 20.39 -1.86
N LYS A 186 -4.71 21.58 -1.32
CA LYS A 186 -5.47 22.11 -0.20
C LYS A 186 -6.76 22.73 -0.74
N SER A 187 -7.88 22.36 -0.16
CA SER A 187 -9.24 22.73 -0.61
C SER A 187 -9.61 24.21 -0.40
N SER A 188 -8.64 25.10 -0.14
CA SER A 188 -8.89 26.54 -0.08
C SER A 188 -9.13 27.17 -1.47
N LEU A 189 -8.88 26.44 -2.54
CA LEU A 189 -9.22 26.87 -3.89
C LEU A 189 -10.72 26.68 -4.10
N GLU A 190 -11.42 27.76 -4.48
CA GLU A 190 -12.82 27.75 -4.91
C GLU A 190 -12.95 26.97 -6.23
N HIS A 191 -13.06 25.67 -6.14
CA HIS A 191 -13.30 24.83 -7.31
C HIS A 191 -14.65 24.13 -7.17
N ASN A 192 -15.38 24.07 -8.27
CA ASN A 192 -16.69 23.38 -8.39
C ASN A 192 -16.58 21.84 -8.35
N TYR A 193 -15.57 21.29 -7.67
CA TYR A 193 -15.43 19.85 -7.51
C TYR A 193 -16.16 19.37 -6.28
N ASP A 194 -16.74 18.19 -6.40
CA ASP A 194 -17.37 17.49 -5.28
C ASP A 194 -16.32 17.08 -4.24
N LYS A 195 -16.28 17.81 -3.13
CA LYS A 195 -15.32 17.59 -2.04
C LYS A 195 -15.63 16.35 -1.19
N ASN A 196 -16.79 15.74 -1.38
CA ASN A 196 -17.29 14.62 -0.57
C ASN A 196 -17.22 13.28 -1.32
N ASN A 197 -16.95 13.32 -2.62
CA ASN A 197 -16.97 12.14 -3.45
C ASN A 197 -15.74 12.07 -4.37
N ILE A 198 -15.57 10.95 -5.03
CA ILE A 198 -14.54 10.76 -6.03
C ILE A 198 -15.09 11.32 -7.35
N SER A 199 -14.34 12.19 -8.00
CA SER A 199 -14.64 12.70 -9.35
C SER A 199 -13.62 12.13 -10.34
N LEU A 200 -14.11 11.46 -11.39
CA LEU A 200 -13.33 10.91 -12.47
C LEU A 200 -13.73 11.58 -13.76
N ILE A 201 -12.83 12.39 -14.34
CA ILE A 201 -13.06 13.15 -15.58
C ILE A 201 -12.39 12.39 -16.71
N MET A 202 -13.22 11.96 -17.68
CA MET A 202 -12.78 11.16 -18.83
C MET A 202 -12.39 12.09 -19.98
N LEU A 203 -11.12 12.02 -20.39
CA LEU A 203 -10.56 12.74 -21.53
C LEU A 203 -10.24 11.74 -22.66
N LYS A 204 -9.95 12.25 -23.86
CA LYS A 204 -9.70 11.41 -25.04
C LYS A 204 -8.54 10.40 -24.82
N ASN A 205 -7.43 10.84 -24.23
CA ASN A 205 -6.21 10.02 -24.03
C ASN A 205 -5.73 10.05 -22.56
N ALA A 206 -6.54 10.56 -21.65
CA ALA A 206 -6.19 10.68 -20.23
C ALA A 206 -7.46 10.60 -19.38
N HIS A 207 -7.27 10.51 -18.09
CA HIS A 207 -8.34 10.76 -17.12
C HIS A 207 -7.77 11.49 -15.92
N ILE A 208 -8.60 12.26 -15.26
CA ILE A 208 -8.27 12.99 -14.04
C ILE A 208 -9.10 12.39 -12.91
N VAL A 209 -8.47 12.08 -11.78
CA VAL A 209 -9.16 11.53 -10.61
C VAL A 209 -8.91 12.44 -9.42
N ILE A 210 -9.97 13.07 -8.93
CA ILE A 210 -9.93 13.96 -7.77
C ILE A 210 -10.76 13.33 -6.65
N TYR A 211 -10.20 13.28 -5.45
CA TYR A 211 -10.92 12.74 -4.30
C TYR A 211 -10.38 13.26 -2.96
N PRO A 212 -11.24 13.38 -1.93
CA PRO A 212 -10.81 13.72 -0.58
C PRO A 212 -9.96 12.60 0.00
N ILE A 213 -8.93 12.94 0.77
CA ILE A 213 -8.02 11.98 1.40
C ILE A 213 -8.03 12.02 2.92
N ASN A 214 -8.70 13.01 3.49
CA ASN A 214 -8.90 13.17 4.93
C ASN A 214 -10.01 14.18 5.20
N LYS A 215 -10.29 14.44 6.49
CA LYS A 215 -11.24 15.49 6.89
C LYS A 215 -10.60 16.86 7.11
N LYS A 216 -9.31 17.02 6.75
CA LYS A 216 -8.55 18.27 6.85
C LYS A 216 -8.61 19.10 5.56
N ASN A 217 -9.59 18.83 4.69
CA ASN A 217 -9.77 19.49 3.39
C ASN A 217 -8.60 19.30 2.41
N GLU A 218 -7.96 18.15 2.41
CA GLU A 218 -6.96 17.79 1.41
C GLU A 218 -7.57 16.86 0.36
N LEU A 219 -7.27 17.16 -0.91
CA LEU A 219 -7.70 16.39 -2.07
C LEU A 219 -6.47 15.78 -2.76
N ASN A 220 -6.58 14.56 -3.24
CA ASN A 220 -5.64 14.00 -4.19
C ASN A 220 -6.11 14.28 -5.61
N LEU A 221 -5.17 14.66 -6.45
CA LEU A 221 -5.30 14.75 -7.90
C LEU A 221 -4.34 13.78 -8.53
#